data_d9b9ba927c6df2135f4e612f0cc1d67f
#
_entry.id   d9b9ba927c6df2135f4e612f0cc1d67f
#
_cell.length_a   1.000
_cell.length_b   1.000
_cell.length_c   1.000
_cell.angle_alpha   90.00
_cell.angle_beta   90.00
_cell.angle_gamma   90.00
#
_symmetry.space_group_name_H-M   'P 1'
#
loop_
_entity.id
_entity.type
_entity.pdbx_description
1 polymer ?
#
loop_
_entity_poly.entity_id
_entity_poly.type
_entity_poly.pdbx_seq_one_letter_code
_entity_poly.pdbx_strand_id
1 'polypeptide(L)'
;MAWSFREKAQLGGLLLSLLGWVCSCVTTILPQWKTLNLELNEMETWIMGLWEVCVNQEEVVVCKAFESFLSLPQDLQVSRILMVASHGLGLLGLLLSGFGSECFQLYRNRWVFKRWLCLLGGTLEASASATTLFPVSWVAYATIQDFWDDSIPEIVPRWEFGDALYLGWAAGIFLALGGLFLIFSACLGKEEESSLQMAGPTAPPFYAPADRSSDSFYLTPRPRNLFI
;
A
#
# COMPACT_ATOMS: atom_id res chain seq x y z
N MET A 1 -13.29 13.33 -19.91
CA MET A 1 -12.22 12.33 -20.03
C MET A 1 -12.66 11.05 -19.34
N ALA A 2 -12.88 9.96 -20.08
CA ALA A 2 -13.15 8.65 -19.46
C ALA A 2 -11.81 8.06 -19.04
N TRP A 3 -11.60 7.91 -17.73
CA TRP A 3 -10.41 7.23 -17.17
C TRP A 3 -10.42 5.77 -17.58
N SER A 4 -9.28 5.26 -18.04
CA SER A 4 -9.14 3.84 -18.36
C SER A 4 -9.32 2.99 -17.09
N PHE A 5 -9.73 1.73 -17.23
CA PHE A 5 -9.87 0.82 -16.09
C PHE A 5 -8.57 0.70 -15.27
N ARG A 6 -7.44 0.71 -15.95
CA ARG A 6 -6.10 0.67 -15.36
C ARG A 6 -5.82 1.88 -14.47
N GLU A 7 -6.13 3.10 -14.93
CA GLU A 7 -5.96 4.33 -14.14
C GLU A 7 -6.82 4.32 -12.87
N LYS A 8 -8.05 3.85 -12.97
CA LYS A 8 -8.95 3.70 -11.81
C LYS A 8 -8.42 2.69 -10.81
N ALA A 9 -7.89 1.54 -11.28
CA ALA A 9 -7.30 0.52 -10.43
C ALA A 9 -6.03 1.03 -9.72
N GLN A 10 -5.17 1.80 -10.41
CA GLN A 10 -3.99 2.42 -9.80
C GLN A 10 -4.38 3.45 -8.74
N LEU A 11 -5.32 4.33 -9.05
CA LEU A 11 -5.80 5.33 -8.08
C LEU A 11 -6.43 4.66 -6.86
N GLY A 12 -7.30 3.67 -7.07
CA GLY A 12 -7.92 2.89 -6.01
C GLY A 12 -6.89 2.18 -5.14
N GLY A 13 -5.88 1.55 -5.76
CA GLY A 13 -4.77 0.91 -5.06
C GLY A 13 -3.97 1.90 -4.21
N LEU A 14 -3.60 3.06 -4.75
CA LEU A 14 -2.88 4.11 -4.02
C LEU A 14 -3.69 4.65 -2.83
N LEU A 15 -4.98 4.90 -3.01
CA LEU A 15 -5.85 5.40 -1.93
C LEU A 15 -6.00 4.36 -0.80
N LEU A 16 -6.18 3.09 -1.14
CA LEU A 16 -6.25 2.00 -0.17
C LEU A 16 -4.93 1.83 0.59
N SER A 17 -3.78 1.85 -0.13
CA SER A 17 -2.46 1.77 0.49
C SER A 17 -2.21 2.95 1.42
N LEU A 18 -2.56 4.18 1.01
CA LEU A 18 -2.42 5.37 1.86
C LEU A 18 -3.28 5.26 3.12
N LEU A 19 -4.55 4.84 2.98
CA LEU A 19 -5.44 4.62 4.12
C LEU A 19 -4.88 3.56 5.06
N GLY A 20 -4.42 2.42 4.52
CA GLY A 20 -3.81 1.35 5.30
C GLY A 20 -2.55 1.80 6.03
N TRP A 21 -1.68 2.57 5.38
CA TRP A 21 -0.47 3.11 5.98
C TRP A 21 -0.79 4.08 7.13
N VAL A 22 -1.74 5.01 6.93
CA VAL A 22 -2.19 5.93 7.99
C VAL A 22 -2.79 5.16 9.17
N CYS A 23 -3.67 4.18 8.91
CA CYS A 23 -4.25 3.34 9.97
C CYS A 23 -3.16 2.56 10.73
N SER A 24 -2.12 2.05 10.04
CA SER A 24 -0.98 1.37 10.68
C SER A 24 -0.19 2.32 11.58
N CYS A 25 0.04 3.57 11.16
CA CYS A 25 0.68 4.58 12.00
C CYS A 25 -0.16 4.87 13.25
N VAL A 26 -1.47 5.04 13.11
CA VAL A 26 -2.39 5.25 14.24
C VAL A 26 -2.38 4.05 15.18
N THR A 27 -2.46 2.82 14.67
CA THR A 27 -2.36 1.58 15.46
C THR A 27 -1.11 1.54 16.32
N THR A 28 0.02 2.01 15.79
CA THR A 28 1.31 2.01 16.51
C THR A 28 1.35 3.01 17.64
N ILE A 29 0.66 4.15 17.49
CA ILE A 29 0.64 5.23 18.48
C ILE A 29 -0.40 4.95 19.58
N LEU A 30 -1.51 4.29 19.24
CA LEU A 30 -2.58 4.00 20.17
C LEU A 30 -2.10 3.15 21.35
N PRO A 31 -2.38 3.53 22.62
CA PRO A 31 -1.98 2.74 23.78
C PRO A 31 -2.91 1.56 24.05
N GLN A 32 -3.90 1.29 23.21
CA GLN A 32 -4.96 0.30 23.42
C GLN A 32 -4.67 -1.01 22.68
N TRP A 33 -3.51 -1.65 22.89
CA TRP A 33 -3.23 -2.96 22.34
C TRP A 33 -3.82 -4.10 23.18
N LYS A 34 -3.69 -3.96 24.50
CA LYS A 34 -4.32 -4.87 25.48
C LYS A 34 -5.07 -4.03 26.50
N THR A 35 -6.23 -4.48 26.95
CA THR A 35 -7.04 -3.84 27.99
C THR A 35 -7.28 -4.81 29.12
N LEU A 36 -7.24 -4.34 30.36
CA LEU A 36 -7.52 -5.10 31.55
C LEU A 36 -8.56 -4.36 32.38
N ASN A 37 -9.73 -4.96 32.52
CA ASN A 37 -10.80 -4.44 33.35
C ASN A 37 -10.77 -5.12 34.72
N LEU A 38 -10.62 -4.33 35.80
CA LEU A 38 -10.69 -4.84 37.16
C LEU A 38 -12.17 -4.90 37.59
N GLU A 39 -12.78 -6.07 37.48
CA GLU A 39 -14.20 -6.28 37.87
C GLU A 39 -14.49 -5.98 39.34
N LEU A 40 -13.47 -6.07 40.21
CA LEU A 40 -13.57 -5.79 41.64
C LEU A 40 -13.61 -4.31 41.99
N ASN A 41 -13.19 -3.45 41.09
CA ASN A 41 -13.16 -2.02 41.26
C ASN A 41 -13.52 -1.39 39.90
N GLU A 42 -14.81 -1.14 39.66
CA GLU A 42 -15.34 -0.64 38.38
C GLU A 42 -14.67 0.65 37.86
N MET A 43 -13.71 1.18 38.63
CA MET A 43 -13.08 2.47 38.46
C MET A 43 -11.67 2.42 37.87
N GLU A 44 -11.06 1.26 37.69
CA GLU A 44 -9.69 1.16 37.20
C GLU A 44 -9.62 0.28 35.95
N THR A 45 -9.27 0.88 34.82
CA THR A 45 -8.96 0.17 33.56
C THR A 45 -7.50 0.36 33.22
N TRP A 46 -6.78 -0.74 33.07
CA TRP A 46 -5.39 -0.73 32.62
C TRP A 46 -5.35 -0.93 31.11
N ILE A 47 -4.57 -0.10 30.43
CA ILE A 47 -4.44 -0.08 29.00
C ILE A 47 -2.94 -0.22 28.68
N MET A 48 -2.57 -1.22 27.89
CA MET A 48 -1.19 -1.46 27.48
C MET A 48 -1.03 -1.27 25.99
N GLY A 49 -0.15 -0.35 25.59
CA GLY A 49 0.22 -0.09 24.20
C GLY A 49 1.64 -0.56 23.90
N LEU A 50 2.09 -0.24 22.68
CA LEU A 50 3.48 -0.53 22.30
C LEU A 50 4.49 0.35 23.04
N TRP A 51 4.15 1.60 23.38
CA TRP A 51 5.10 2.58 23.91
C TRP A 51 4.90 2.91 25.38
N GLU A 52 3.67 2.77 25.87
CA GLU A 52 3.27 3.19 27.21
C GLU A 52 2.19 2.29 27.78
N VAL A 53 2.08 2.30 29.11
CA VAL A 53 0.96 1.73 29.87
C VAL A 53 0.19 2.89 30.48
N CYS A 54 -1.12 2.87 30.32
CA CYS A 54 -2.01 3.87 30.90
C CYS A 54 -2.95 3.20 31.91
N VAL A 55 -3.18 3.89 33.02
CA VAL A 55 -4.18 3.51 34.03
C VAL A 55 -5.23 4.60 34.04
N ASN A 56 -6.46 4.20 33.78
CA ASN A 56 -7.60 5.07 33.83
C ASN A 56 -8.30 4.89 35.19
N GLN A 57 -8.26 5.93 36.03
CA GLN A 57 -8.92 5.98 37.33
C GLN A 57 -9.96 7.09 37.33
N GLU A 58 -11.24 6.71 37.33
CA GLU A 58 -12.41 7.61 37.37
C GLU A 58 -12.35 8.81 36.40
N GLU A 59 -11.61 9.88 36.74
CA GLU A 59 -11.49 11.10 35.95
C GLU A 59 -10.04 11.39 35.48
N VAL A 60 -9.07 10.57 35.90
CA VAL A 60 -7.64 10.82 35.61
C VAL A 60 -7.01 9.66 34.88
N VAL A 61 -6.46 9.93 33.71
CA VAL A 61 -5.65 8.96 32.94
C VAL A 61 -4.17 9.25 33.20
N VAL A 62 -3.47 8.29 33.78
CA VAL A 62 -2.03 8.39 34.03
C VAL A 62 -1.31 7.41 33.12
N CYS A 63 -0.48 7.93 32.20
CA CYS A 63 0.33 7.13 31.30
C CYS A 63 1.80 7.16 31.70
N LYS A 64 2.44 5.99 31.67
CA LYS A 64 3.88 5.83 31.91
C LYS A 64 4.53 5.13 30.72
N ALA A 65 5.48 5.82 30.07
CA ALA A 65 6.28 5.21 29.01
C ALA A 65 7.20 4.12 29.59
N PHE A 66 7.49 3.09 28.78
CA PHE A 66 8.44 2.05 29.16
C PHE A 66 9.87 2.59 29.20
N GLU A 67 10.55 2.42 30.32
CA GLU A 67 11.89 2.96 30.56
C GLU A 67 13.00 2.20 29.79
N SER A 68 12.78 0.90 29.52
CA SER A 68 13.76 0.07 28.81
C SER A 68 13.09 -0.83 27.79
N PHE A 69 13.70 -0.91 26.60
CA PHE A 69 13.27 -1.84 25.55
C PHE A 69 13.38 -3.30 25.98
N LEU A 70 14.44 -3.64 26.71
CA LEU A 70 14.73 -5.02 27.14
C LEU A 70 13.86 -5.51 28.28
N SER A 71 13.18 -4.61 29.00
CA SER A 71 12.24 -4.97 30.08
C SER A 71 10.84 -5.34 29.58
N LEU A 72 10.56 -5.16 28.27
CA LEU A 72 9.28 -5.53 27.69
C LEU A 72 9.17 -7.03 27.46
N PRO A 73 7.93 -7.59 27.48
CA PRO A 73 7.65 -8.91 26.94
C PRO A 73 8.12 -9.04 25.49
N GLN A 74 8.54 -10.25 25.09
CA GLN A 74 9.09 -10.47 23.73
C GLN A 74 8.10 -10.16 22.62
N ASP A 75 6.81 -10.40 22.85
CA ASP A 75 5.72 -10.10 21.90
C ASP A 75 5.68 -8.59 21.56
N LEU A 76 5.82 -7.72 22.56
CA LEU A 76 5.84 -6.27 22.35
C LEU A 76 7.15 -5.77 21.73
N GLN A 77 8.31 -6.39 22.10
CA GLN A 77 9.59 -6.02 21.49
C GLN A 77 9.60 -6.27 19.99
N VAL A 78 9.20 -7.49 19.57
CA VAL A 78 9.12 -7.88 18.16
C VAL A 78 8.09 -7.02 17.44
N SER A 79 6.95 -6.75 18.07
CA SER A 79 5.89 -5.92 17.48
C SER A 79 6.36 -4.51 17.18
N ARG A 80 7.13 -3.86 18.07
CA ARG A 80 7.72 -2.54 17.81
C ARG A 80 8.60 -2.52 16.57
N ILE A 81 9.52 -3.50 16.48
CA ILE A 81 10.47 -3.57 15.34
C ILE A 81 9.70 -3.76 14.02
N LEU A 82 8.75 -4.69 14.00
CA LEU A 82 7.98 -5.01 12.80
C LEU A 82 7.06 -3.86 12.37
N MET A 83 6.42 -3.17 13.32
CA MET A 83 5.58 -2.01 13.00
C MET A 83 6.40 -0.85 12.42
N VAL A 84 7.58 -0.55 12.99
CA VAL A 84 8.48 0.47 12.43
C VAL A 84 8.98 0.08 11.03
N ALA A 85 9.36 -1.19 10.84
CA ALA A 85 9.75 -1.71 9.53
C ALA A 85 8.60 -1.60 8.51
N SER A 86 7.37 -1.93 8.92
CA SER A 86 6.17 -1.79 8.09
C SER A 86 5.95 -0.34 7.62
N HIS A 87 6.16 0.64 8.51
CA HIS A 87 6.01 2.06 8.15
C HIS A 87 7.03 2.47 7.09
N GLY A 88 8.28 2.02 7.21
CA GLY A 88 9.33 2.28 6.21
C GLY A 88 9.01 1.64 4.86
N LEU A 89 8.60 0.36 4.86
CA LEU A 89 8.22 -0.37 3.64
C LEU A 89 7.00 0.25 2.96
N GLY A 90 5.95 0.58 3.74
CA GLY A 90 4.74 1.20 3.21
C GLY A 90 4.99 2.58 2.63
N LEU A 91 5.78 3.43 3.31
CA LEU A 91 6.14 4.74 2.78
C LEU A 91 6.92 4.63 1.45
N LEU A 92 7.92 3.73 1.39
CA LEU A 92 8.66 3.47 0.16
C LEU A 92 7.74 2.93 -0.94
N GLY A 93 6.84 2.01 -0.61
CA GLY A 93 5.85 1.45 -1.53
C GLY A 93 4.95 2.53 -2.12
N LEU A 94 4.40 3.41 -1.28
CA LEU A 94 3.57 4.55 -1.68
C LEU A 94 4.33 5.52 -2.60
N LEU A 95 5.58 5.85 -2.29
CA LEU A 95 6.39 6.75 -3.12
C LEU A 95 6.66 6.13 -4.49
N LEU A 96 7.13 4.87 -4.54
CA LEU A 96 7.45 4.20 -5.80
C LEU A 96 6.20 4.00 -6.66
N SER A 97 5.09 3.55 -6.08
CA SER A 97 3.83 3.38 -6.80
C SER A 97 3.22 4.70 -7.23
N GLY A 98 3.34 5.76 -6.43
CA GLY A 98 2.95 7.12 -6.78
C GLY A 98 3.69 7.61 -8.03
N PHE A 99 5.03 7.52 -8.04
CA PHE A 99 5.84 7.89 -9.21
C PHE A 99 5.61 6.97 -10.42
N GLY A 100 5.27 5.72 -10.20
CA GLY A 100 4.94 4.75 -11.25
C GLY A 100 3.54 4.92 -11.83
N SER A 101 2.63 5.64 -11.15
CA SER A 101 1.25 5.81 -11.57
C SER A 101 1.12 6.79 -12.74
N GLU A 102 0.07 6.60 -13.55
CA GLU A 102 -0.27 7.51 -14.65
C GLU A 102 -0.72 8.91 -14.16
N CYS A 103 -1.10 9.01 -12.87
CA CYS A 103 -1.51 10.28 -12.26
C CYS A 103 -0.37 11.30 -12.22
N PHE A 104 0.89 10.86 -12.12
CA PHE A 104 2.06 11.73 -12.18
C PHE A 104 2.69 11.70 -13.58
N GLN A 105 2.53 12.78 -14.34
CA GLN A 105 3.00 12.91 -15.72
C GLN A 105 4.53 13.08 -15.87
N LEU A 106 5.31 12.85 -14.82
CA LEU A 106 6.74 13.17 -14.79
C LEU A 106 7.60 12.41 -15.83
N TYR A 107 7.20 11.21 -16.28
CA TYR A 107 7.96 10.39 -17.23
C TYR A 107 7.08 9.83 -18.33
N ARG A 108 6.46 10.72 -19.12
CA ARG A 108 5.49 10.35 -20.17
C ARG A 108 6.00 9.34 -21.20
N ASN A 109 7.33 9.23 -21.39
CA ASN A 109 7.92 8.44 -22.47
C ASN A 109 8.62 7.14 -22.01
N ARG A 110 8.53 6.73 -20.73
CA ARG A 110 9.17 5.52 -20.19
C ARG A 110 8.15 4.58 -19.55
N TRP A 111 7.27 4.01 -20.36
CA TRP A 111 6.19 3.14 -19.90
C TRP A 111 6.68 1.88 -19.15
N VAL A 112 7.74 1.21 -19.63
CA VAL A 112 8.34 0.04 -18.99
C VAL A 112 8.83 0.37 -17.58
N PHE A 113 9.48 1.53 -17.41
CA PHE A 113 9.99 1.98 -16.11
C PHE A 113 8.86 2.24 -15.10
N LYS A 114 7.78 2.91 -15.51
CA LYS A 114 6.59 3.16 -14.67
C LYS A 114 5.96 1.84 -14.20
N ARG A 115 5.87 0.87 -15.08
CA ARG A 115 5.35 -0.46 -14.76
C ARG A 115 6.19 -1.14 -13.67
N TRP A 116 7.52 -1.13 -13.79
CA TRP A 116 8.40 -1.68 -12.78
C TRP A 116 8.26 -0.96 -11.43
N LEU A 117 8.12 0.37 -11.44
CA LEU A 117 7.88 1.14 -10.21
C LEU A 117 6.55 0.75 -9.55
N CYS A 118 5.47 0.58 -10.33
CA CYS A 118 4.20 0.10 -9.80
C CYS A 118 4.28 -1.31 -9.23
N LEU A 119 5.00 -2.23 -9.88
CA LEU A 119 5.21 -3.60 -9.39
C LEU A 119 6.02 -3.60 -8.09
N LEU A 120 7.15 -2.88 -8.06
CA LEU A 120 7.98 -2.76 -6.87
C LEU A 120 7.23 -2.09 -5.72
N GLY A 121 6.49 -1.01 -6.00
CA GLY A 121 5.66 -0.34 -5.00
C GLY A 121 4.59 -1.28 -4.44
N GLY A 122 3.85 -1.98 -5.30
CA GLY A 122 2.82 -2.93 -4.88
C GLY A 122 3.38 -4.11 -4.07
N THR A 123 4.57 -4.62 -4.41
CA THR A 123 5.22 -5.70 -3.62
C THR A 123 5.71 -5.21 -2.26
N LEU A 124 6.19 -3.96 -2.16
CA LEU A 124 6.55 -3.35 -0.89
C LEU A 124 5.32 -3.13 0.01
N GLU A 125 4.19 -2.70 -0.56
CA GLU A 125 2.92 -2.58 0.16
C GLU A 125 2.42 -3.94 0.69
N ALA A 126 2.51 -5.00 -0.12
CA ALA A 126 2.18 -6.35 0.32
C ALA A 126 3.11 -6.83 1.46
N SER A 127 4.40 -6.49 1.39
CA SER A 127 5.36 -6.77 2.46
C SER A 127 5.06 -5.97 3.72
N ALA A 128 4.69 -4.69 3.59
CA ALA A 128 4.25 -3.84 4.70
C ALA A 128 2.98 -4.40 5.37
N SER A 129 2.03 -4.92 4.57
CA SER A 129 0.86 -5.61 5.09
C SER A 129 1.24 -6.82 5.96
N ALA A 130 2.12 -7.70 5.45
CA ALA A 130 2.55 -8.88 6.20
C ALA A 130 3.26 -8.50 7.50
N THR A 131 4.13 -7.48 7.46
CA THR A 131 4.85 -6.97 8.65
C THR A 131 3.95 -6.22 9.62
N THR A 132 2.76 -5.77 9.23
CA THR A 132 1.72 -5.23 10.12
C THR A 132 0.85 -6.33 10.70
N LEU A 133 0.36 -7.27 9.87
CA LEU A 133 -0.56 -8.32 10.31
C LEU A 133 0.10 -9.30 11.27
N PHE A 134 1.39 -9.61 11.07
CA PHE A 134 2.10 -10.56 11.91
C PHE A 134 2.14 -10.11 13.38
N PRO A 135 2.64 -8.92 13.76
CA PRO A 135 2.72 -8.50 15.16
C PRO A 135 1.34 -8.33 15.80
N VAL A 136 0.36 -7.79 15.06
CA VAL A 136 -1.01 -7.64 15.57
C VAL A 136 -1.62 -9.00 15.90
N SER A 137 -1.47 -9.99 15.00
CA SER A 137 -1.97 -11.35 15.21
C SER A 137 -1.18 -12.11 16.28
N TRP A 138 0.12 -11.85 16.39
CA TRP A 138 0.96 -12.45 17.44
C TRP A 138 0.54 -11.97 18.84
N VAL A 139 0.36 -10.66 19.02
CA VAL A 139 -0.12 -10.10 20.31
C VAL A 139 -1.51 -10.62 20.65
N ALA A 140 -2.40 -10.70 19.66
CA ALA A 140 -3.73 -11.29 19.85
C ALA A 140 -3.64 -12.76 20.27
N TYR A 141 -2.78 -13.56 19.62
CA TYR A 141 -2.57 -14.95 19.97
C TYR A 141 -2.01 -15.10 21.40
N ALA A 142 -1.00 -14.32 21.78
CA ALA A 142 -0.45 -14.33 23.14
C ALA A 142 -1.52 -13.96 24.17
N THR A 143 -2.35 -12.96 23.88
CA THR A 143 -3.46 -12.57 24.77
C THR A 143 -4.50 -13.68 24.94
N ILE A 144 -4.80 -14.45 23.87
CA ILE A 144 -5.69 -15.63 23.97
C ILE A 144 -5.06 -16.73 24.82
N GLN A 145 -3.75 -16.99 24.66
CA GLN A 145 -3.07 -18.00 25.47
C GLN A 145 -3.08 -17.63 26.95
N ASP A 146 -2.78 -16.36 27.28
CA ASP A 146 -2.85 -15.84 28.65
C ASP A 146 -4.28 -15.92 29.23
N PHE A 147 -5.29 -15.70 28.39
CA PHE A 147 -6.70 -15.73 28.81
C PHE A 147 -7.17 -17.14 29.20
N TRP A 148 -6.71 -18.18 28.49
CA TRP A 148 -7.11 -19.58 28.72
C TRP A 148 -6.09 -20.37 29.55
N ASP A 149 -5.13 -19.71 30.21
CA ASP A 149 -4.17 -20.38 31.07
C ASP A 149 -4.85 -20.79 32.39
N ASP A 150 -5.01 -22.10 32.56
CA ASP A 150 -5.61 -22.72 33.77
C ASP A 150 -4.76 -22.55 35.02
N SER A 151 -3.48 -22.16 34.89
CA SER A 151 -2.58 -21.94 36.04
C SER A 151 -2.91 -20.63 36.76
N ILE A 152 -3.64 -19.71 36.14
CA ILE A 152 -4.03 -18.41 36.69
C ILE A 152 -5.40 -18.56 37.39
N PRO A 153 -5.54 -18.26 38.70
CA PRO A 153 -6.82 -18.28 39.38
C PRO A 153 -7.88 -17.38 38.70
N GLU A 154 -9.14 -17.81 38.70
CA GLU A 154 -10.26 -17.07 38.07
C GLU A 154 -10.48 -15.65 38.68
N ILE A 155 -10.00 -15.41 39.88
CA ILE A 155 -10.11 -14.12 40.59
C ILE A 155 -9.15 -13.06 39.98
N VAL A 156 -8.09 -13.52 39.22
CA VAL A 156 -7.12 -12.61 38.62
C VAL A 156 -7.70 -12.05 37.31
N PRO A 157 -7.80 -10.72 37.16
CA PRO A 157 -8.28 -10.11 35.93
C PRO A 157 -7.42 -10.50 34.75
N ARG A 158 -8.05 -10.76 33.60
CA ARG A 158 -7.36 -11.22 32.39
C ARG A 158 -7.32 -10.12 31.33
N TRP A 159 -6.24 -10.11 30.57
CA TRP A 159 -6.07 -9.18 29.46
C TRP A 159 -7.01 -9.51 28.31
N GLU A 160 -7.65 -8.49 27.74
CA GLU A 160 -8.53 -8.55 26.59
C GLU A 160 -7.94 -7.80 25.41
N PHE A 161 -8.56 -7.95 24.23
CA PHE A 161 -8.14 -7.23 23.03
C PHE A 161 -8.47 -5.75 23.15
N GLY A 162 -7.49 -4.91 22.86
CA GLY A 162 -7.71 -3.47 22.71
C GLY A 162 -8.09 -3.10 21.30
N ASP A 163 -8.64 -1.89 21.14
CA ASP A 163 -9.12 -1.36 19.86
C ASP A 163 -8.02 -1.23 18.80
N ALA A 164 -6.77 -1.02 19.21
CA ALA A 164 -5.64 -0.94 18.31
C ALA A 164 -5.40 -2.22 17.52
N LEU A 165 -5.72 -3.41 18.05
CA LEU A 165 -5.58 -4.67 17.32
C LEU A 165 -6.57 -4.75 16.14
N TYR A 166 -7.82 -4.33 16.35
CA TYR A 166 -8.83 -4.31 15.28
C TYR A 166 -8.44 -3.32 14.19
N LEU A 167 -7.96 -2.14 14.57
CA LEU A 167 -7.46 -1.16 13.62
C LEU A 167 -6.23 -1.68 12.87
N GLY A 168 -5.34 -2.41 13.54
CA GLY A 168 -4.15 -3.02 12.94
C GLY A 168 -4.50 -4.08 11.89
N TRP A 169 -5.51 -4.92 12.14
CA TRP A 169 -6.00 -5.87 11.13
C TRP A 169 -6.60 -5.14 9.94
N ALA A 170 -7.43 -4.12 10.16
CA ALA A 170 -7.98 -3.31 9.07
C ALA A 170 -6.87 -2.64 8.25
N ALA A 171 -5.85 -2.07 8.90
CA ALA A 171 -4.69 -1.47 8.26
C ALA A 171 -3.95 -2.47 7.36
N GLY A 172 -3.66 -3.66 7.88
CA GLY A 172 -3.00 -4.72 7.13
C GLY A 172 -3.81 -5.18 5.90
N ILE A 173 -5.13 -5.32 6.04
CA ILE A 173 -6.02 -5.68 4.92
C ILE A 173 -6.01 -4.58 3.85
N PHE A 174 -6.09 -3.30 4.22
CA PHE A 174 -6.04 -2.20 3.26
C PHE A 174 -4.71 -2.13 2.52
N LEU A 175 -3.57 -2.35 3.21
CA LEU A 175 -2.26 -2.44 2.57
C LEU A 175 -2.17 -3.62 1.60
N ALA A 176 -2.70 -4.79 1.97
CA ALA A 176 -2.73 -5.97 1.10
C ALA A 176 -3.54 -5.70 -0.17
N LEU A 177 -4.76 -5.21 -0.02
CA LEU A 177 -5.64 -4.90 -1.15
C LEU A 177 -5.04 -3.82 -2.04
N GLY A 178 -4.50 -2.74 -1.45
CA GLY A 178 -3.85 -1.67 -2.18
C GLY A 178 -2.67 -2.17 -3.01
N GLY A 179 -1.77 -2.96 -2.40
CA GLY A 179 -0.63 -3.59 -3.08
C GLY A 179 -1.06 -4.53 -4.21
N LEU A 180 -2.10 -5.35 -3.99
CA LEU A 180 -2.65 -6.25 -5.01
C LEU A 180 -3.24 -5.49 -6.21
N PHE A 181 -4.00 -4.41 -5.97
CA PHE A 181 -4.53 -3.57 -7.05
C PHE A 181 -3.42 -2.92 -7.87
N LEU A 182 -2.33 -2.47 -7.24
CA LEU A 182 -1.18 -1.90 -7.92
C LEU A 182 -0.47 -2.94 -8.79
N ILE A 183 -0.21 -4.14 -8.25
CA ILE A 183 0.39 -5.25 -8.99
C ILE A 183 -0.50 -5.65 -10.17
N PHE A 184 -1.80 -5.83 -9.94
CA PHE A 184 -2.77 -6.20 -10.97
C PHE A 184 -2.82 -5.18 -12.10
N SER A 185 -2.88 -3.88 -11.77
CA SER A 185 -2.88 -2.80 -12.77
C SER A 185 -1.62 -2.79 -13.64
N ALA A 186 -0.47 -3.13 -13.04
CA ALA A 186 0.80 -3.23 -13.75
C ALA A 186 0.87 -4.48 -14.67
N CYS A 187 0.17 -5.57 -14.31
CA CYS A 187 0.07 -6.77 -15.14
C CYS A 187 -0.84 -6.57 -16.36
N LEU A 188 -1.97 -5.87 -16.19
CA LEU A 188 -2.90 -5.57 -17.30
C LEU A 188 -2.21 -4.81 -18.43
N GLY A 189 -1.27 -3.91 -18.14
CA GLY A 189 -0.51 -3.19 -19.16
C GLY A 189 0.35 -4.08 -20.07
N LYS A 190 0.62 -5.33 -19.71
CA LYS A 190 1.37 -6.28 -20.55
C LYS A 190 0.51 -6.88 -21.67
N GLU A 191 -0.76 -7.13 -21.40
CA GLU A 191 -1.68 -7.73 -22.37
C GLU A 191 -2.02 -6.73 -23.49
N GLU A 192 -2.16 -5.45 -23.16
CA GLU A 192 -2.43 -4.38 -24.12
C GLU A 192 -1.27 -4.20 -25.11
N GLU A 193 -0.01 -4.30 -24.66
CA GLU A 193 1.16 -4.22 -25.51
C GLU A 193 1.30 -5.44 -26.43
N SER A 194 1.01 -6.64 -25.93
CA SER A 194 1.06 -7.87 -26.72
C SER A 194 0.00 -7.86 -27.84
N SER A 195 -1.17 -7.32 -27.59
CA SER A 195 -2.25 -7.20 -28.59
C SER A 195 -1.94 -6.14 -29.64
N LEU A 196 -1.28 -5.05 -29.28
CA LEU A 196 -0.83 -4.02 -30.24
C LEU A 196 0.34 -4.51 -31.11
N GLN A 197 1.22 -5.35 -30.58
CA GLN A 197 2.31 -5.96 -31.37
C GLN A 197 1.84 -7.06 -32.31
N MET A 198 0.76 -7.79 -31.98
CA MET A 198 0.11 -8.75 -32.90
C MET A 198 -0.72 -8.09 -33.99
N ALA A 199 -1.25 -6.89 -33.75
CA ALA A 199 -1.84 -6.05 -34.79
C ALA A 199 -0.70 -5.36 -35.54
N GLY A 200 -0.01 -6.10 -36.41
CA GLY A 200 1.08 -5.61 -37.26
C GLY A 200 0.67 -4.33 -37.99
N PRO A 201 1.64 -3.56 -38.53
CA PRO A 201 1.33 -2.31 -39.21
C PRO A 201 0.33 -2.61 -40.33
N THR A 202 -0.87 -2.02 -40.22
CA THR A 202 -1.84 -1.99 -41.32
C THR A 202 -1.11 -1.49 -42.53
N ALA A 203 -1.00 -2.33 -43.56
CA ALA A 203 -0.41 -1.96 -44.84
C ALA A 203 -0.96 -0.62 -45.29
N PRO A 204 -0.13 0.29 -45.82
CA PRO A 204 -0.62 1.55 -46.31
C PRO A 204 -1.71 1.30 -47.38
N PRO A 205 -2.75 2.13 -47.46
CA PRO A 205 -3.80 1.93 -48.44
C PRO A 205 -3.19 1.84 -49.84
N PHE A 206 -3.44 0.70 -50.50
CA PHE A 206 -3.04 0.44 -51.86
C PHE A 206 -3.70 1.52 -52.74
N TYR A 207 -2.90 2.51 -53.17
CA TYR A 207 -3.33 3.45 -54.21
C TYR A 207 -3.51 2.66 -55.48
N ALA A 208 -4.76 2.40 -55.87
CA ALA A 208 -5.08 1.93 -57.19
C ALA A 208 -4.59 2.97 -58.23
N PRO A 209 -3.88 2.57 -59.28
CA PRO A 209 -3.48 3.51 -60.32
C PRO A 209 -4.70 4.05 -61.02
N ALA A 210 -4.93 5.35 -60.92
CA ALA A 210 -5.94 6.03 -61.69
C ALA A 210 -5.59 5.91 -63.17
N ASP A 211 -6.61 5.51 -63.93
CA ASP A 211 -6.65 5.30 -65.37
C ASP A 211 -6.10 6.50 -66.16
N ARG A 212 -5.31 6.16 -67.15
CA ARG A 212 -4.62 7.09 -68.07
C ARG A 212 -5.56 7.47 -69.17
N SER A 213 -6.11 8.68 -69.15
CA SER A 213 -6.64 9.29 -70.42
C SER A 213 -6.04 10.68 -70.57
N SER A 214 -5.23 10.75 -71.61
CA SER A 214 -4.91 11.85 -72.52
C SER A 214 -5.20 13.30 -72.07
N ASP A 215 -4.20 14.19 -72.06
CA ASP A 215 -3.92 15.17 -73.08
C ASP A 215 -2.73 16.08 -72.76
N SER A 216 -1.89 16.09 -73.76
CA SER A 216 -1.06 17.16 -74.34
C SER A 216 -0.36 18.22 -73.48
N PHE A 217 0.95 18.24 -73.81
CA PHE A 217 1.77 19.41 -74.10
C PHE A 217 1.76 20.61 -73.14
N TYR A 218 2.93 20.86 -72.52
CA TYR A 218 3.73 22.07 -72.72
C TYR A 218 5.07 21.93 -72.07
N LEU A 219 6.13 21.96 -72.87
CA LEU A 219 7.51 22.20 -72.58
C LEU A 219 7.68 23.65 -72.13
N THR A 220 8.37 23.88 -70.99
CA THR A 220 9.17 25.09 -70.79
C THR A 220 10.38 24.82 -69.92
N PRO A 221 11.50 25.46 -70.23
CA PRO A 221 12.82 24.97 -69.82
C PRO A 221 13.33 25.56 -68.50
N ARG A 222 14.26 24.81 -67.94
CA ARG A 222 15.11 25.13 -66.81
C ARG A 222 15.97 26.37 -67.04
N PRO A 223 16.18 27.28 -66.07
CA PRO A 223 17.40 28.07 -66.01
C PRO A 223 18.35 27.49 -64.97
N ARG A 224 19.54 27.22 -65.41
CA ARG A 224 20.76 27.06 -64.69
C ARG A 224 21.23 28.45 -64.28
N ASN A 225 21.66 28.65 -63.03
CA ASN A 225 22.70 29.64 -62.65
C ASN A 225 23.15 29.18 -61.23
N LEU A 226 24.31 28.76 -61.00
CA LEU A 226 25.71 29.13 -61.21
C LEU A 226 26.10 30.45 -60.46
N PHE A 227 26.95 30.27 -59.45
CA PHE A 227 27.94 31.17 -58.81
C PHE A 227 27.35 32.45 -58.10
N ILE A 228 27.84 32.79 -56.94
CA ILE A 228 29.18 32.93 -56.31
C ILE A 228 29.02 32.62 -54.83
#